data_ca98eb8b69fd5cd43487631d52bce3a0
#
_entry.id   ca98eb8b69fd5cd43487631d52bce3a0
#
_cell.length_a   1.000
_cell.length_b   1.000
_cell.length_c   1.000
_cell.angle_alpha   90.00
_cell.angle_beta   90.00
_cell.angle_gamma   90.00
#
_symmetry.space_group_name_H-M   'P 1'
#
loop_
_entity.id
_entity.type
_entity.pdbx_description
1 polymer ?
#
loop_
_entity_poly.entity_id
_entity_poly.type
_entity_poly.pdbx_seq_one_letter_code
_entity_poly.pdbx_strand_id
1 'polypeptide(L)'
;MRLSRTQSPRRIRIAAVVTAMTLVAAMSALAGSAQACSYSGAKQAFSQWGDQSNYVLAPDGGFEAGASGWSLNSGAKVVAGNESYFLNGAGDSKSLSLPAGSSAASPPVCMSLDTPSFRLMAQNTGDPSSRLRVEAVYSLLGLVRTKVVSNLTAGSSWAPTQSISTVLGLSTIIGTLIPSAIQIRITPLDSTGKWQVDDLYIDPFCRH
;
A
#
# COMPACT_ATOMS: atom_id res chain seq x y z
N MET A 1 -16.75 55.80 57.93
CA MET A 1 -16.76 56.21 56.51
C MET A 1 -15.84 55.26 55.73
N ARG A 2 -16.41 54.23 55.07
CA ARG A 2 -15.63 53.24 54.29
C ARG A 2 -16.04 53.39 52.87
N LEU A 3 -15.09 53.71 52.00
CA LEU A 3 -15.24 53.80 50.55
C LEU A 3 -15.04 52.41 49.90
N SER A 4 -16.07 51.90 49.31
CA SER A 4 -16.10 50.67 48.51
C SER A 4 -15.54 50.99 47.12
N ARG A 5 -14.49 50.26 46.68
CA ARG A 5 -13.96 50.34 45.30
C ARG A 5 -14.65 49.25 44.48
N THR A 6 -15.45 49.66 43.51
CA THR A 6 -16.01 48.83 42.46
C THR A 6 -14.94 48.50 41.44
N GLN A 7 -14.63 47.23 41.27
CA GLN A 7 -13.75 46.74 40.18
C GLN A 7 -14.55 46.60 38.89
N SER A 8 -13.99 47.10 37.82
CA SER A 8 -14.54 47.17 36.46
C SER A 8 -14.50 45.79 35.75
N PRO A 9 -15.59 45.36 35.04
CA PRO A 9 -15.68 44.05 34.40
C PRO A 9 -15.07 43.98 32.97
N ARG A 10 -14.08 44.84 32.65
CA ARG A 10 -13.55 44.92 31.27
C ARG A 10 -12.49 43.91 30.89
N ARG A 11 -11.94 43.12 31.81
CA ARG A 11 -10.83 42.20 31.50
C ARG A 11 -11.25 40.78 31.07
N ILE A 12 -12.51 40.38 31.22
CA ILE A 12 -12.97 39.02 30.93
C ILE A 12 -13.34 38.82 29.45
N ARG A 13 -13.64 39.89 28.70
CA ARG A 13 -14.08 39.77 27.31
C ARG A 13 -12.96 39.58 26.27
N ILE A 14 -11.73 39.92 26.60
CA ILE A 14 -10.59 39.81 25.65
C ILE A 14 -10.00 38.39 25.62
N ALA A 15 -10.05 37.67 26.74
CA ALA A 15 -9.54 36.30 26.80
C ALA A 15 -10.40 35.29 26.02
N ALA A 16 -11.71 35.50 25.94
CA ALA A 16 -12.65 34.61 25.26
C ALA A 16 -12.55 34.69 23.70
N VAL A 17 -12.16 35.85 23.17
CA VAL A 17 -12.06 36.06 21.73
C VAL A 17 -10.78 35.46 21.19
N VAL A 18 -9.68 35.49 21.94
CA VAL A 18 -8.39 34.92 21.52
C VAL A 18 -8.43 33.39 21.51
N THR A 19 -9.16 32.77 22.43
CA THR A 19 -9.30 31.29 22.50
C THR A 19 -10.16 30.73 21.37
N ALA A 20 -11.15 31.47 20.89
CA ALA A 20 -12.00 31.07 19.78
C ALA A 20 -11.27 31.13 18.42
N MET A 21 -10.36 32.08 18.22
CA MET A 21 -9.58 32.20 16.98
C MET A 21 -8.51 31.13 16.82
N THR A 22 -7.94 30.61 17.90
CA THR A 22 -6.93 29.54 17.83
C THR A 22 -7.53 28.17 17.54
N LEU A 23 -8.82 27.92 17.89
CA LEU A 23 -9.48 26.66 17.60
C LEU A 23 -9.84 26.52 16.10
N VAL A 24 -10.16 27.61 15.42
CA VAL A 24 -10.50 27.59 13.98
C VAL A 24 -9.26 27.34 13.11
N ALA A 25 -8.09 27.83 13.52
CA ALA A 25 -6.83 27.61 12.78
C ALA A 25 -6.34 26.14 12.87
N ALA A 26 -6.66 25.41 13.94
CA ALA A 26 -6.25 24.03 14.13
C ALA A 26 -7.10 23.03 13.31
N MET A 27 -8.32 23.38 12.90
CA MET A 27 -9.18 22.53 12.07
C MET A 27 -8.81 22.56 10.58
N SER A 28 -8.09 23.57 10.13
CA SER A 28 -7.71 23.69 8.71
C SER A 28 -6.52 22.79 8.29
N ALA A 29 -5.78 22.22 9.25
CA ALA A 29 -4.63 21.37 8.98
C ALA A 29 -5.00 19.88 8.73
N LEU A 30 -6.28 19.51 8.87
CA LEU A 30 -6.77 18.13 8.69
C LEU A 30 -7.47 17.92 7.33
N ALA A 31 -7.56 18.94 6.50
CA ALA A 31 -7.93 18.76 5.11
C ALA A 31 -6.72 18.19 4.36
N GLY A 32 -6.40 16.92 4.58
CA GLY A 32 -5.54 16.15 3.70
C GLY A 32 -6.13 16.28 2.30
N SER A 33 -5.43 16.97 1.40
CA SER A 33 -5.79 17.05 0.00
C SER A 33 -6.04 15.62 -0.48
N ALA A 34 -7.26 15.33 -0.95
CA ALA A 34 -7.55 14.13 -1.71
C ALA A 34 -6.69 14.22 -2.97
N GLN A 35 -5.49 13.65 -2.91
CA GLN A 35 -4.55 13.63 -4.01
C GLN A 35 -5.12 12.65 -5.04
N ALA A 36 -5.56 13.18 -6.18
CA ALA A 36 -6.00 12.34 -7.28
C ALA A 36 -4.87 11.38 -7.65
N CYS A 37 -5.18 10.09 -7.79
CA CYS A 37 -4.22 9.11 -8.25
C CYS A 37 -3.74 9.47 -9.65
N SER A 38 -2.45 9.71 -9.81
CA SER A 38 -1.82 9.99 -11.10
C SER A 38 -0.89 8.83 -11.44
N TYR A 39 -1.10 8.23 -12.59
CA TYR A 39 -0.32 7.10 -13.09
C TYR A 39 0.28 7.42 -14.44
N SER A 40 1.55 7.08 -14.62
CA SER A 40 2.28 7.16 -15.89
C SER A 40 2.96 5.83 -16.18
N GLY A 41 3.27 5.58 -17.46
CA GLY A 41 4.00 4.38 -17.85
C GLY A 41 3.17 3.08 -17.79
N ALA A 42 1.84 3.18 -17.92
CA ALA A 42 0.99 2.00 -17.99
C ALA A 42 1.32 1.15 -19.23
N LYS A 43 1.44 -0.16 -19.04
CA LYS A 43 1.75 -1.13 -20.09
C LYS A 43 1.04 -2.47 -19.85
N GLN A 44 0.85 -3.25 -20.91
CA GLN A 44 0.26 -4.59 -20.82
C GLN A 44 1.33 -5.61 -20.38
N ALA A 45 1.80 -5.46 -19.14
CA ALA A 45 2.93 -6.22 -18.61
C ALA A 45 2.72 -7.74 -18.64
N PHE A 46 1.47 -8.20 -18.56
CA PHE A 46 1.14 -9.63 -18.50
C PHE A 46 0.47 -10.17 -19.76
N SER A 47 0.58 -9.45 -20.89
CA SER A 47 -0.06 -9.84 -22.18
C SER A 47 0.40 -11.20 -22.69
N GLN A 48 1.63 -11.61 -22.45
CA GLN A 48 2.14 -12.94 -22.84
C GLN A 48 1.43 -14.10 -22.11
N TRP A 49 0.72 -13.82 -21.00
CA TRP A 49 -0.12 -14.77 -20.29
C TRP A 49 -1.62 -14.53 -20.52
N GLY A 50 -1.97 -13.78 -21.58
CA GLY A 50 -3.35 -13.52 -21.98
C GLY A 50 -4.05 -12.38 -21.25
N ASP A 51 -3.37 -11.67 -20.35
CA ASP A 51 -3.92 -10.54 -19.63
C ASP A 51 -3.58 -9.22 -20.35
N GLN A 52 -4.59 -8.64 -21.00
CA GLN A 52 -4.45 -7.41 -21.79
C GLN A 52 -4.68 -6.12 -20.99
N SER A 53 -4.85 -6.21 -19.68
CA SER A 53 -5.02 -5.06 -18.81
C SER A 53 -3.75 -4.19 -18.78
N ASN A 54 -3.94 -2.89 -18.53
CA ASN A 54 -2.83 -1.97 -18.39
C ASN A 54 -2.40 -1.86 -16.93
N TYR A 55 -1.15 -2.16 -16.69
CA TYR A 55 -0.55 -2.15 -15.36
C TYR A 55 0.52 -1.06 -15.25
N VAL A 56 0.67 -0.52 -14.04
CA VAL A 56 1.75 0.41 -13.68
C VAL A 56 2.62 -0.28 -12.63
N LEU A 57 3.94 -0.17 -12.79
CA LEU A 57 4.88 -0.69 -11.78
C LEU A 57 4.67 0.09 -10.46
N ALA A 58 4.52 -0.63 -9.35
CA ALA A 58 4.50 -0.03 -8.03
C ALA A 58 5.83 0.71 -7.73
N PRO A 59 5.85 1.69 -6.83
CA PRO A 59 7.11 2.34 -6.45
C PRO A 59 8.15 1.32 -6.01
N ASP A 60 9.28 1.27 -6.74
CA ASP A 60 10.35 0.27 -6.63
C ASP A 60 9.82 -1.19 -6.57
N GLY A 61 8.81 -1.50 -7.39
CA GLY A 61 8.18 -2.81 -7.43
C GLY A 61 9.05 -3.90 -8.07
N GLY A 62 10.06 -3.53 -8.86
CA GLY A 62 11.10 -4.40 -9.40
C GLY A 62 12.37 -4.43 -8.54
N PHE A 63 12.39 -3.75 -7.38
CA PHE A 63 13.45 -3.76 -6.37
C PHE A 63 14.83 -3.28 -6.85
N GLU A 64 14.96 -2.68 -8.01
CA GLU A 64 16.23 -2.24 -8.57
C GLU A 64 16.88 -1.10 -7.78
N ALA A 65 16.07 -0.26 -7.11
CA ALA A 65 16.54 0.78 -6.19
C ALA A 65 16.74 0.28 -4.74
N GLY A 66 16.74 -1.05 -4.52
CA GLY A 66 17.03 -1.66 -3.23
C GLY A 66 15.86 -1.64 -2.25
N ALA A 67 14.63 -1.77 -2.75
CA ALA A 67 13.37 -1.69 -2.01
C ALA A 67 13.13 -0.29 -1.40
N SER A 68 13.42 0.75 -2.17
CA SER A 68 13.25 2.14 -1.74
C SER A 68 11.80 2.40 -1.32
N GLY A 69 11.62 2.87 -0.07
CA GLY A 69 10.32 3.14 0.53
C GLY A 69 9.54 1.91 1.01
N TRP A 70 10.04 0.69 0.76
CA TRP A 70 9.47 -0.55 1.32
C TRP A 70 9.87 -0.74 2.78
N SER A 71 9.02 -1.38 3.55
CA SER A 71 9.34 -1.83 4.92
C SER A 71 9.66 -3.32 4.90
N LEU A 72 10.92 -3.66 5.12
CA LEU A 72 11.42 -5.04 5.15
C LEU A 72 11.66 -5.49 6.59
N ASN A 73 11.14 -6.67 6.98
CA ASN A 73 11.24 -7.18 8.34
C ASN A 73 11.72 -8.63 8.38
N SER A 74 12.35 -8.99 9.49
CA SER A 74 12.69 -10.36 9.87
C SER A 74 13.46 -11.14 8.78
N GLY A 75 14.43 -10.48 8.13
CA GLY A 75 15.28 -11.12 7.13
C GLY A 75 14.79 -11.01 5.69
N ALA A 76 13.66 -10.33 5.43
CA ALA A 76 13.33 -9.90 4.08
C ALA A 76 14.43 -8.99 3.53
N LYS A 77 14.87 -9.20 2.31
CA LYS A 77 15.96 -8.42 1.69
C LYS A 77 15.94 -8.51 0.18
N VAL A 78 16.43 -7.46 -0.46
CA VAL A 78 16.73 -7.48 -1.89
C VAL A 78 17.95 -8.37 -2.14
N VAL A 79 17.88 -9.22 -3.16
CA VAL A 79 18.93 -10.13 -3.59
C VAL A 79 19.20 -9.96 -5.07
N ALA A 80 20.37 -10.38 -5.51
CA ALA A 80 20.67 -10.53 -6.95
C ALA A 80 19.85 -11.67 -7.55
N GLY A 81 19.45 -11.50 -8.80
CA GLY A 81 18.61 -12.43 -9.55
C GLY A 81 17.22 -11.85 -9.77
N ASN A 82 16.86 -11.70 -11.03
CA ASN A 82 15.60 -11.17 -11.52
C ASN A 82 14.65 -12.31 -11.89
N GLU A 83 13.38 -11.99 -12.05
CA GLU A 83 12.46 -12.89 -12.75
C GLU A 83 12.91 -13.12 -14.20
N SER A 84 12.60 -14.29 -14.77
CA SER A 84 13.22 -14.74 -16.02
C SER A 84 12.64 -14.12 -17.30
N TYR A 85 11.64 -13.27 -17.19
CA TYR A 85 10.93 -12.66 -18.33
C TYR A 85 11.30 -11.19 -18.55
N PHE A 86 11.99 -10.57 -17.59
CA PHE A 86 12.42 -9.16 -17.63
C PHE A 86 11.27 -8.19 -17.91
N LEU A 87 10.17 -8.36 -17.18
CA LEU A 87 8.94 -7.59 -17.38
C LEU A 87 9.16 -6.08 -17.27
N ASN A 88 9.94 -5.65 -16.32
CA ASN A 88 10.20 -4.23 -16.12
C ASN A 88 11.25 -3.73 -17.12
N GLY A 89 12.29 -4.52 -17.41
CA GLY A 89 13.30 -4.18 -18.41
C GLY A 89 14.49 -5.13 -18.44
N ALA A 90 15.18 -5.17 -19.57
CA ALA A 90 16.36 -6.02 -19.75
C ALA A 90 17.55 -5.71 -18.83
N GLY A 91 17.50 -4.58 -18.13
CA GLY A 91 18.53 -4.20 -17.15
C GLY A 91 18.23 -4.66 -15.72
N ASP A 92 17.07 -5.28 -15.49
CA ASP A 92 16.67 -5.75 -14.17
C ASP A 92 17.55 -6.90 -13.71
N SER A 93 17.91 -6.88 -12.45
CA SER A 93 18.92 -7.78 -11.90
C SER A 93 18.65 -8.21 -10.46
N LYS A 94 17.55 -7.73 -9.87
CA LYS A 94 17.25 -7.94 -8.46
C LYS A 94 15.83 -8.46 -8.26
N SER A 95 15.61 -9.03 -7.09
CA SER A 95 14.29 -9.42 -6.60
C SER A 95 14.26 -9.36 -5.08
N LEU A 96 13.08 -9.49 -4.49
CA LEU A 96 12.89 -9.51 -3.04
C LEU A 96 12.83 -10.95 -2.52
N SER A 97 13.76 -11.31 -1.66
CA SER A 97 13.79 -12.59 -0.94
C SER A 97 13.00 -12.48 0.37
N LEU A 98 12.11 -13.44 0.57
CA LEU A 98 11.24 -13.55 1.74
C LEU A 98 11.42 -14.92 2.38
N PRO A 99 12.38 -15.09 3.32
CA PRO A 99 12.50 -16.31 4.11
C PRO A 99 11.30 -16.47 5.06
N ALA A 100 11.14 -17.67 5.60
CA ALA A 100 10.13 -17.96 6.61
C ALA A 100 10.18 -16.95 7.76
N GLY A 101 9.02 -16.50 8.22
CA GLY A 101 8.89 -15.54 9.31
C GLY A 101 9.17 -14.09 8.92
N SER A 102 9.57 -13.82 7.68
CA SER A 102 9.78 -12.46 7.19
C SER A 102 8.50 -11.81 6.70
N SER A 103 8.57 -10.51 6.45
CA SER A 103 7.51 -9.78 5.75
C SER A 103 8.06 -8.55 5.02
N ALA A 104 7.37 -8.14 3.98
CA ALA A 104 7.62 -6.88 3.31
C ALA A 104 6.31 -6.13 3.06
N ALA A 105 6.34 -4.80 3.17
CA ALA A 105 5.22 -3.94 2.85
C ALA A 105 5.65 -2.85 1.88
N SER A 106 4.88 -2.66 0.82
CA SER A 106 5.15 -1.64 -0.20
C SER A 106 5.03 -0.23 0.36
N PRO A 107 5.59 0.78 -0.31
CA PRO A 107 5.12 2.15 -0.14
C PRO A 107 3.61 2.23 -0.35
N PRO A 108 2.94 3.27 0.15
CA PRO A 108 1.54 3.48 -0.15
C PRO A 108 1.31 3.60 -1.66
N VAL A 109 0.42 2.79 -2.21
CA VAL A 109 -0.02 2.86 -3.60
C VAL A 109 -1.41 3.47 -3.64
N CYS A 110 -1.58 4.45 -4.52
CA CYS A 110 -2.86 5.10 -4.71
C CYS A 110 -3.83 4.13 -5.41
N MET A 111 -5.05 4.07 -4.95
CA MET A 111 -6.10 3.22 -5.54
C MET A 111 -7.31 4.08 -5.85
N SER A 112 -7.86 3.94 -7.06
CA SER A 112 -9.12 4.58 -7.42
C SER A 112 -10.32 3.84 -6.82
N LEU A 113 -11.51 4.42 -6.97
CA LEU A 113 -12.77 3.81 -6.52
C LEU A 113 -13.20 2.62 -7.38
N ASP A 114 -12.69 2.53 -8.61
CA ASP A 114 -12.88 1.38 -9.48
C ASP A 114 -12.10 0.21 -8.93
N THR A 115 -12.51 -1.00 -9.20
CA THR A 115 -11.97 -2.24 -8.60
C THR A 115 -10.49 -2.46 -8.94
N PRO A 116 -9.55 -1.82 -8.26
CA PRO A 116 -8.15 -1.95 -8.59
C PRO A 116 -7.67 -3.36 -8.28
N SER A 117 -6.77 -3.84 -9.10
CA SER A 117 -6.11 -5.12 -8.89
C SER A 117 -4.61 -4.96 -8.99
N PHE A 118 -3.88 -5.99 -8.61
CA PHE A 118 -2.45 -6.04 -8.79
C PHE A 118 -1.99 -7.46 -9.10
N ARG A 119 -0.81 -7.58 -9.65
CA ARG A 119 -0.10 -8.84 -9.91
C ARG A 119 1.37 -8.66 -9.57
N LEU A 120 2.03 -9.78 -9.31
CA LEU A 120 3.48 -9.80 -9.13
C LEU A 120 4.04 -11.10 -9.71
N MET A 121 5.34 -11.10 -9.96
CA MET A 121 6.08 -12.31 -10.26
C MET A 121 6.45 -12.99 -8.95
N ALA A 122 6.30 -14.31 -8.87
CA ALA A 122 6.62 -15.05 -7.67
C ALA A 122 7.21 -16.42 -8.00
N GLN A 123 8.12 -16.89 -7.15
CA GLN A 123 8.56 -18.26 -7.07
C GLN A 123 8.69 -18.71 -5.61
N ASN A 124 8.51 -20.00 -5.38
CA ASN A 124 8.75 -20.63 -4.09
C ASN A 124 9.80 -21.75 -4.24
N THR A 125 11.02 -21.49 -3.81
CA THR A 125 12.11 -22.47 -3.83
C THR A 125 12.21 -23.30 -2.54
N GLY A 126 11.27 -23.10 -1.61
CA GLY A 126 11.12 -23.88 -0.40
C GLY A 126 10.12 -25.02 -0.54
N ASP A 127 9.39 -25.29 0.53
CA ASP A 127 8.33 -26.31 0.55
C ASP A 127 7.20 -25.93 -0.41
N PRO A 128 6.83 -26.79 -1.37
CA PRO A 128 5.75 -26.50 -2.34
C PRO A 128 4.39 -26.26 -1.70
N SER A 129 4.15 -26.74 -0.48
CA SER A 129 2.92 -26.52 0.27
C SER A 129 2.84 -25.15 0.92
N SER A 130 3.99 -24.45 1.03
CA SER A 130 4.06 -23.11 1.63
C SER A 130 3.21 -22.11 0.85
N ARG A 131 2.63 -21.17 1.59
CA ARG A 131 1.79 -20.10 1.07
C ARG A 131 2.36 -18.73 1.37
N LEU A 132 2.17 -17.82 0.45
CA LEU A 132 2.48 -16.40 0.61
C LEU A 132 1.18 -15.63 0.84
N ARG A 133 1.00 -15.11 2.06
CA ARG A 133 -0.14 -14.24 2.36
C ARG A 133 0.09 -12.87 1.77
N VAL A 134 -0.96 -12.34 1.14
CA VAL A 134 -1.00 -10.97 0.64
C VAL A 134 -2.11 -10.22 1.34
N GLU A 135 -1.78 -9.08 1.87
CA GLU A 135 -2.67 -8.25 2.67
C GLU A 135 -2.69 -6.81 2.15
N ALA A 136 -3.85 -6.20 2.13
CA ALA A 136 -4.01 -4.76 2.00
C ALA A 136 -4.00 -4.13 3.40
N VAL A 137 -3.10 -3.17 3.60
CA VAL A 137 -3.00 -2.35 4.82
C VAL A 137 -3.38 -0.93 4.48
N TYR A 138 -4.36 -0.37 5.18
CA TYR A 138 -4.92 0.94 4.88
C TYR A 138 -5.39 1.66 6.14
N SER A 139 -5.58 2.97 6.03
CA SER A 139 -6.17 3.77 7.11
C SER A 139 -7.65 4.03 6.82
N LEU A 140 -8.50 3.79 7.80
CA LEU A 140 -9.92 4.10 7.75
C LEU A 140 -10.30 4.83 9.05
N LEU A 141 -10.80 6.06 8.92
CA LEU A 141 -11.15 6.91 10.09
C LEU A 141 -9.99 7.08 11.09
N GLY A 142 -8.76 7.22 10.59
CA GLY A 142 -7.55 7.33 11.42
C GLY A 142 -7.06 6.03 12.05
N LEU A 143 -7.73 4.90 11.79
CA LEU A 143 -7.34 3.59 12.31
C LEU A 143 -6.71 2.74 11.21
N VAL A 144 -5.56 2.14 11.50
CA VAL A 144 -4.93 1.17 10.59
C VAL A 144 -5.77 -0.10 10.56
N ARG A 145 -6.06 -0.57 9.36
CA ARG A 145 -6.80 -1.80 9.07
C ARG A 145 -5.97 -2.69 8.17
N THR A 146 -6.18 -3.98 8.30
CA THR A 146 -5.54 -4.99 7.47
C THR A 146 -6.59 -5.98 6.99
N LYS A 147 -6.55 -6.28 5.69
CA LYS A 147 -7.39 -7.31 5.07
C LYS A 147 -6.54 -8.27 4.28
N VAL A 148 -6.67 -9.56 4.53
CA VAL A 148 -6.10 -10.60 3.66
C VAL A 148 -6.85 -10.56 2.32
N VAL A 149 -6.13 -10.34 1.23
CA VAL A 149 -6.69 -10.30 -0.13
C VAL A 149 -6.36 -11.56 -0.92
N SER A 150 -5.27 -12.27 -0.58
CA SER A 150 -4.94 -13.55 -1.19
C SER A 150 -4.01 -14.39 -0.30
N ASN A 151 -4.03 -15.71 -0.51
CA ASN A 151 -2.97 -16.63 -0.09
C ASN A 151 -2.47 -17.35 -1.34
N LEU A 152 -1.30 -16.96 -1.80
CA LEU A 152 -0.71 -17.44 -3.05
C LEU A 152 -0.02 -18.79 -2.86
N THR A 153 -0.04 -19.57 -3.92
CA THR A 153 0.86 -20.70 -4.15
C THR A 153 1.70 -20.41 -5.38
N ALA A 154 2.94 -20.86 -5.42
CA ALA A 154 3.80 -20.79 -6.58
C ALA A 154 4.70 -22.03 -6.66
N GLY A 155 5.12 -22.38 -7.86
CA GLY A 155 6.15 -23.37 -8.10
C GLY A 155 7.57 -22.82 -7.84
N SER A 156 8.54 -23.65 -8.09
CA SER A 156 9.98 -23.29 -7.97
C SER A 156 10.50 -22.43 -9.13
N SER A 157 9.69 -22.22 -10.15
CA SER A 157 10.01 -21.33 -11.28
C SER A 157 9.20 -20.05 -11.18
N TRP A 158 9.77 -18.95 -11.68
CA TRP A 158 9.08 -17.68 -11.80
C TRP A 158 7.80 -17.78 -12.62
N ALA A 159 6.72 -17.26 -12.08
CA ALA A 159 5.45 -17.14 -12.78
C ALA A 159 4.66 -15.94 -12.25
N PRO A 160 3.80 -15.33 -13.07
CA PRO A 160 2.90 -14.28 -12.59
C PRO A 160 1.81 -14.88 -11.71
N THR A 161 1.44 -14.13 -10.69
CA THR A 161 0.23 -14.45 -9.91
C THR A 161 -1.03 -14.27 -10.75
N GLN A 162 -2.14 -14.82 -10.29
CA GLN A 162 -3.44 -14.37 -10.78
C GLN A 162 -3.66 -12.90 -10.42
N SER A 163 -4.55 -12.22 -11.11
CA SER A 163 -4.99 -10.87 -10.73
C SER A 163 -5.60 -10.90 -9.33
N ILE A 164 -5.07 -10.07 -8.43
CA ILE A 164 -5.49 -9.99 -7.03
C ILE A 164 -6.29 -8.72 -6.86
N SER A 165 -7.59 -8.86 -6.66
CA SER A 165 -8.48 -7.72 -6.43
C SER A 165 -8.28 -7.14 -5.03
N THR A 166 -8.18 -5.82 -4.95
CA THR A 166 -8.13 -5.08 -3.68
C THR A 166 -9.49 -4.60 -3.20
N VAL A 167 -10.58 -5.08 -3.81
CA VAL A 167 -11.94 -4.75 -3.34
C VAL A 167 -12.06 -5.10 -1.87
N LEU A 168 -12.03 -4.08 -1.03
CA LEU A 168 -12.01 -4.23 0.42
C LEU A 168 -13.39 -4.61 1.01
N GLY A 169 -14.39 -4.84 0.15
CA GLY A 169 -15.76 -5.16 0.58
C GLY A 169 -16.49 -3.99 1.25
N LEU A 170 -15.87 -2.81 1.24
CA LEU A 170 -16.41 -1.59 1.88
C LEU A 170 -17.29 -0.77 0.93
N SER A 171 -17.30 -1.08 -0.36
CA SER A 171 -18.06 -0.34 -1.38
C SER A 171 -19.59 -0.35 -1.14
N THR A 172 -20.07 -1.29 -0.34
CA THR A 172 -21.51 -1.45 -0.08
C THR A 172 -22.02 -0.62 1.09
N ILE A 173 -21.16 -0.13 1.96
CA ILE A 173 -21.63 0.46 3.23
C ILE A 173 -21.46 1.98 3.28
N ILE A 174 -20.43 2.58 2.68
CA ILE A 174 -20.20 4.03 2.81
C ILE A 174 -19.48 4.56 1.57
N GLY A 175 -20.21 5.07 0.58
CA GLY A 175 -19.68 5.63 -0.68
C GLY A 175 -18.71 6.83 -0.55
N THR A 176 -18.25 7.17 0.64
CA THR A 176 -17.37 8.32 0.90
C THR A 176 -16.10 8.01 1.70
N LEU A 177 -15.89 6.77 2.14
CA LEU A 177 -14.77 6.40 3.03
C LEU A 177 -13.83 5.35 2.43
N ILE A 178 -13.59 5.39 1.13
CA ILE A 178 -12.63 4.49 0.49
C ILE A 178 -11.22 5.05 0.72
N PRO A 179 -10.28 4.23 1.23
CA PRO A 179 -8.91 4.69 1.39
C PRO A 179 -8.32 5.05 0.03
N SER A 180 -7.73 6.23 -0.07
CA SER A 180 -7.07 6.72 -1.28
C SER A 180 -5.71 6.05 -1.53
N ALA A 181 -5.17 5.36 -0.54
CA ALA A 181 -3.90 4.65 -0.62
C ALA A 181 -3.91 3.41 0.25
N ILE A 182 -3.28 2.35 -0.24
CA ILE A 182 -3.02 1.12 0.52
C ILE A 182 -1.55 0.74 0.43
N GLN A 183 -1.06 0.00 1.40
CA GLN A 183 0.19 -0.75 1.29
C GLN A 183 -0.15 -2.22 1.02
N ILE A 184 0.63 -2.85 0.15
CA ILE A 184 0.55 -4.29 -0.11
C ILE A 184 1.60 -4.95 0.77
N ARG A 185 1.15 -5.76 1.74
CA ARG A 185 2.03 -6.53 2.61
C ARG A 185 2.03 -7.99 2.19
N ILE A 186 3.22 -8.56 2.10
CA ILE A 186 3.46 -9.95 1.72
C ILE A 186 4.23 -10.66 2.83
N THR A 187 3.77 -11.87 3.20
CA THR A 187 4.27 -12.63 4.34
C THR A 187 4.21 -14.13 4.06
N PRO A 188 5.34 -14.85 4.05
CA PRO A 188 5.33 -16.31 4.07
C PRO A 188 4.61 -16.84 5.32
N LEU A 189 3.67 -17.78 5.15
CA LEU A 189 2.87 -18.29 6.26
C LEU A 189 3.52 -19.43 7.02
N ASP A 190 4.41 -20.14 6.35
CA ASP A 190 4.94 -21.41 6.86
C ASP A 190 6.42 -21.28 7.20
N SER A 191 6.87 -22.08 8.15
CA SER A 191 8.26 -22.09 8.62
C SER A 191 9.26 -22.65 7.60
N THR A 192 8.78 -23.22 6.50
CA THR A 192 9.60 -23.86 5.45
C THR A 192 9.56 -23.13 4.13
N GLY A 193 8.79 -22.04 4.04
CA GLY A 193 8.68 -21.20 2.83
C GLY A 193 9.98 -20.47 2.51
N LYS A 194 10.36 -20.46 1.23
CA LYS A 194 11.45 -19.64 0.68
C LYS A 194 10.94 -18.96 -0.57
N TRP A 195 10.40 -17.79 -0.38
CA TRP A 195 9.77 -17.04 -1.46
C TRP A 195 10.72 -16.01 -2.04
N GLN A 196 10.62 -15.84 -3.34
CA GLN A 196 11.11 -14.64 -4.02
C GLN A 196 9.95 -14.01 -4.78
N VAL A 197 9.90 -12.70 -4.76
CA VAL A 197 8.90 -11.92 -5.47
C VAL A 197 9.58 -10.79 -6.23
N ASP A 198 8.96 -10.41 -7.33
CA ASP A 198 9.46 -9.38 -8.20
C ASP A 198 8.30 -8.70 -8.92
N ASP A 199 8.58 -7.55 -9.53
CA ASP A 199 7.70 -6.87 -10.47
C ASP A 199 6.25 -6.73 -9.99
N LEU A 200 6.09 -6.06 -8.84
CA LEU A 200 4.75 -5.70 -8.36
C LEU A 200 4.14 -4.64 -9.28
N TYR A 201 3.14 -5.05 -10.03
CA TYR A 201 2.36 -4.20 -10.92
C TYR A 201 0.94 -4.01 -10.42
N ILE A 202 0.43 -2.78 -10.57
CA ILE A 202 -0.92 -2.37 -10.16
C ILE A 202 -1.72 -2.04 -11.40
N ASP A 203 -2.93 -2.59 -11.52
CA ASP A 203 -3.96 -2.11 -12.44
C ASP A 203 -4.90 -1.17 -11.68
N PRO A 204 -4.71 0.15 -11.80
CA PRO A 204 -5.55 1.12 -11.11
C PRO A 204 -6.87 1.37 -11.84
N PHE A 205 -7.03 0.85 -13.06
CA PHE A 205 -8.14 1.15 -13.97
C PHE A 205 -9.09 -0.04 -14.18
N CYS A 206 -8.88 -1.15 -13.46
CA CYS A 206 -9.63 -2.36 -13.69
C CYS A 206 -11.15 -2.10 -13.62
N ARG A 207 -11.80 -2.15 -14.78
CA ARG A 207 -13.25 -2.16 -14.94
C ARG A 207 -13.64 -3.55 -15.40
N HIS A 208 -14.41 -4.22 -14.63
CA HIS A 208 -15.00 -5.51 -14.99
C HIS A 208 -16.40 -5.32 -15.57
#